data_a52653f156dd5f029024cdfa6b7aaf3d
#
_entry.id   a52653f156dd5f029024cdfa6b7aaf3d
#
_cell.length_a   1.000
_cell.length_b   1.000
_cell.length_c   1.000
_cell.angle_alpha   90.00
_cell.angle_beta   90.00
_cell.angle_gamma   90.00
#
_symmetry.space_group_name_H-M   'P 1'
#
loop_
_entity.id
_entity.type
_entity.pdbx_description
1 polymer ?
#
loop_
_entity_poly.entity_id
_entity_poly.type
_entity_poly.pdbx_seq_one_letter_code
_entity_poly.pdbx_strand_id
1 'polypeptide(L)'
;GSLSGVSVEEEIEGLSGGPTLWGDYDGDGKADLLIAGVDADGQRRSILYSSRVAVANRSPEPPASLNEVTATSQRVLFSWAAGNDVESTNLSYNVRVGTEAGSQDVLSAEVPLGPGNAGLKSDYVLESFLPPDTYFWSVQTIDGGLARSEFTSEGQFTVEQFVSSDQRLRSLSRSAMAWGDVDDDGDVGLALMGTNRSGEARTLFYANE
;
A
#
# COMPACT_ATOMS: atom_id res chain seq x y z
N GLY A 1 11.99 13.27 18.65
CA GLY A 1 10.93 13.71 19.53
C GLY A 1 11.07 13.04 20.87
N SER A 2 11.00 13.78 21.98
CA SER A 2 10.98 13.18 23.31
C SER A 2 9.55 12.72 23.59
N LEU A 3 9.39 11.46 23.99
CA LEU A 3 8.14 10.98 24.57
C LEU A 3 8.00 11.68 25.94
N SER A 4 7.05 12.60 26.06
CA SER A 4 6.61 13.07 27.36
C SER A 4 5.69 12.00 27.94
N GLY A 5 6.10 11.36 29.03
CA GLY A 5 5.26 10.39 29.72
C GLY A 5 3.98 11.06 30.21
N VAL A 6 2.84 10.62 29.72
CA VAL A 6 1.56 10.86 30.36
C VAL A 6 1.54 9.96 31.59
N SER A 7 1.47 10.54 32.79
CA SER A 7 1.21 9.75 33.99
C SER A 7 -0.20 9.20 33.89
N VAL A 8 -0.33 7.91 33.66
CA VAL A 8 -1.62 7.22 33.78
C VAL A 8 -1.86 7.12 35.30
N GLU A 9 -2.94 7.69 35.81
CA GLU A 9 -3.28 7.64 37.25
C GLU A 9 -3.65 6.21 37.71
N GLU A 10 -3.85 5.29 36.80
CA GLU A 10 -4.05 3.86 37.07
C GLU A 10 -2.80 3.08 36.65
N GLU A 11 -2.26 2.32 37.58
CA GLU A 11 -1.11 1.47 37.37
C GLU A 11 -1.55 0.25 36.54
N ILE A 12 -1.09 0.15 35.27
CA ILE A 12 -1.28 -1.04 34.46
C ILE A 12 -0.32 -2.10 34.99
N GLU A 13 -0.87 -3.23 35.45
CA GLU A 13 -0.08 -4.36 35.93
C GLU A 13 0.84 -4.90 34.83
N GLY A 14 2.14 -4.97 35.12
CA GLY A 14 3.12 -5.52 34.19
C GLY A 14 3.04 -7.04 34.14
N LEU A 15 2.66 -7.58 33.00
CA LEU A 15 2.68 -9.03 32.73
C LEU A 15 3.76 -9.36 31.69
N SER A 16 4.36 -10.53 31.79
CA SER A 16 5.39 -11.02 30.88
C SER A 16 4.94 -12.25 30.08
N GLY A 17 5.49 -12.43 28.87
CA GLY A 17 5.34 -13.66 28.07
C GLY A 17 3.96 -13.90 27.46
N GLY A 18 3.12 -12.87 27.35
CA GLY A 18 1.80 -12.97 26.74
C GLY A 18 1.45 -11.82 25.82
N PRO A 19 0.31 -11.91 25.11
CA PRO A 19 -0.13 -10.91 24.17
C PRO A 19 -0.75 -9.69 24.84
N THR A 20 -0.73 -8.56 24.10
CA THR A 20 -1.47 -7.34 24.39
C THR A 20 -2.36 -7.04 23.20
N LEU A 21 -3.64 -6.77 23.45
CA LEU A 21 -4.63 -6.46 22.43
C LEU A 21 -5.40 -5.19 22.80
N TRP A 22 -5.68 -4.38 21.80
CA TRP A 22 -6.59 -3.24 21.91
C TRP A 22 -7.91 -3.59 21.22
N GLY A 23 -9.02 -3.13 21.77
CA GLY A 23 -10.35 -3.32 21.22
C GLY A 23 -11.41 -2.60 22.03
N ASP A 24 -12.53 -2.28 21.40
CA ASP A 24 -13.73 -1.77 22.07
C ASP A 24 -14.54 -3.00 22.55
N TYR A 25 -14.33 -3.38 23.79
CA TYR A 25 -14.92 -4.59 24.39
C TYR A 25 -16.41 -4.40 24.72
N ASP A 26 -16.78 -3.23 25.21
CA ASP A 26 -18.14 -2.96 25.71
C ASP A 26 -18.99 -2.17 24.72
N GLY A 27 -18.46 -1.79 23.55
CA GLY A 27 -19.16 -1.09 22.47
C GLY A 27 -19.41 0.39 22.79
N ASP A 28 -18.62 0.98 23.69
CA ASP A 28 -18.79 2.38 24.10
C ASP A 28 -18.03 3.37 23.20
N GLY A 29 -17.37 2.87 22.15
CA GLY A 29 -16.61 3.65 21.17
C GLY A 29 -15.22 4.06 21.66
N LYS A 30 -14.68 3.43 22.69
CA LYS A 30 -13.34 3.70 23.22
C LYS A 30 -12.48 2.46 23.16
N ALA A 31 -11.19 2.62 22.96
CA ALA A 31 -10.27 1.50 22.93
C ALA A 31 -9.94 1.02 24.36
N ASP A 32 -10.29 -0.23 24.63
CA ASP A 32 -9.95 -0.97 25.84
C ASP A 32 -8.66 -1.76 25.64
N LEU A 33 -8.05 -2.18 26.73
CA LEU A 33 -6.78 -2.91 26.73
C LEU A 33 -6.93 -4.27 27.41
N LEU A 34 -6.71 -5.34 26.64
CA LEU A 34 -6.56 -6.70 27.18
C LEU A 34 -5.07 -7.06 27.21
N ILE A 35 -4.58 -7.45 28.37
CA ILE A 35 -3.23 -8.00 28.54
C ILE A 35 -3.31 -9.39 29.15
N ALA A 36 -2.45 -10.30 28.73
CA ALA A 36 -2.32 -11.61 29.33
C ALA A 36 -0.83 -11.93 29.52
N GLY A 37 -0.54 -12.81 30.49
CA GLY A 37 0.85 -13.18 30.78
C GLY A 37 1.04 -13.73 32.18
N VAL A 38 2.25 -13.59 32.66
CA VAL A 38 2.67 -14.01 33.99
C VAL A 38 3.06 -12.78 34.81
N ASP A 39 2.51 -12.62 35.99
CA ASP A 39 2.84 -11.55 36.90
C ASP A 39 4.19 -11.76 37.63
N ALA A 40 4.58 -10.83 38.50
CA ALA A 40 5.84 -10.88 39.24
C ALA A 40 5.92 -12.08 40.21
N ASP A 41 4.78 -12.64 40.63
CA ASP A 41 4.69 -13.78 41.53
C ASP A 41 4.62 -15.13 40.76
N GLY A 42 4.75 -15.09 39.42
CA GLY A 42 4.71 -16.29 38.56
C GLY A 42 3.29 -16.81 38.28
N GLN A 43 2.25 -16.03 38.58
CA GLN A 43 0.85 -16.42 38.36
C GLN A 43 0.42 -16.02 36.94
N ARG A 44 -0.33 -16.89 36.26
CA ARG A 44 -0.93 -16.60 34.95
C ARG A 44 -2.16 -15.73 35.13
N ARG A 45 -2.21 -14.63 34.41
CA ARG A 45 -3.30 -13.65 34.47
C ARG A 45 -3.72 -13.17 33.10
N SER A 46 -5.01 -12.80 33.01
CA SER A 46 -5.55 -12.03 31.89
C SER A 46 -6.37 -10.90 32.48
N ILE A 47 -6.06 -9.67 32.11
CA ILE A 47 -6.66 -8.46 32.68
C ILE A 47 -7.21 -7.63 31.54
N LEU A 48 -8.47 -7.23 31.67
CA LEU A 48 -9.13 -6.30 30.78
C LEU A 48 -9.23 -4.94 31.51
N TYR A 49 -8.70 -3.91 30.87
CA TYR A 49 -8.81 -2.52 31.31
C TYR A 49 -9.78 -1.81 30.40
N SER A 50 -10.92 -1.36 30.93
CA SER A 50 -11.86 -0.53 30.19
C SER A 50 -11.42 0.93 30.22
N SER A 51 -11.51 1.57 29.06
CA SER A 51 -11.17 2.99 28.91
C SER A 51 -12.17 3.89 29.66
N ARG A 52 -11.66 4.82 30.45
CA ARG A 52 -12.46 5.84 31.15
C ARG A 52 -12.36 7.22 30.53
N VAL A 53 -11.92 7.30 29.28
CA VAL A 53 -11.86 8.57 28.55
C VAL A 53 -13.22 9.21 28.54
N ALA A 54 -13.30 10.52 28.87
CA ALA A 54 -14.57 11.21 29.08
C ALA A 54 -15.39 11.39 27.80
N VAL A 55 -14.74 11.36 26.63
CA VAL A 55 -15.38 11.55 25.31
C VAL A 55 -15.18 10.30 24.49
N ALA A 56 -16.26 9.76 23.95
CA ALA A 56 -16.19 8.66 22.99
C ALA A 56 -15.42 9.11 21.74
N ASN A 57 -14.55 8.25 21.26
CA ASN A 57 -13.86 8.46 20.00
C ASN A 57 -14.84 8.48 18.83
N ARG A 58 -14.59 9.31 17.84
CA ARG A 58 -15.38 9.36 16.59
C ARG A 58 -14.56 8.76 15.48
N SER A 59 -15.24 8.18 14.50
CA SER A 59 -14.57 7.74 13.29
C SER A 59 -13.94 8.91 12.55
N PRO A 60 -12.68 8.79 12.11
CA PRO A 60 -12.04 9.82 11.30
C PRO A 60 -12.69 9.93 9.92
N GLU A 61 -12.36 11.00 9.20
CA GLU A 61 -12.76 11.13 7.79
C GLU A 61 -11.79 10.33 6.89
N PRO A 62 -12.28 9.74 5.79
CA PRO A 62 -11.41 9.11 4.83
C PRO A 62 -10.52 10.16 4.14
N PRO A 63 -9.40 9.76 3.52
CA PRO A 63 -8.61 10.67 2.69
C PRO A 63 -9.46 11.39 1.65
N ALA A 64 -9.25 12.70 1.51
CA ALA A 64 -10.05 13.53 0.62
C ALA A 64 -9.82 13.22 -0.87
N SER A 65 -8.67 12.68 -1.23
CA SER A 65 -8.33 12.29 -2.60
C SER A 65 -7.28 11.19 -2.63
N LEU A 66 -7.38 10.36 -3.67
CA LEU A 66 -6.34 9.44 -4.12
C LEU A 66 -5.53 10.16 -5.21
N ASN A 67 -4.21 9.98 -5.19
CA ASN A 67 -3.33 10.52 -6.21
C ASN A 67 -3.16 9.54 -7.38
N GLU A 68 -2.55 10.00 -8.47
CA GLU A 68 -2.20 9.16 -9.60
C GLU A 68 -1.24 8.03 -9.17
N VAL A 69 -1.52 6.83 -9.65
CA VAL A 69 -0.74 5.63 -9.34
C VAL A 69 0.38 5.45 -10.37
N THR A 70 1.58 5.18 -9.90
CA THR A 70 2.68 4.70 -10.75
C THR A 70 2.78 3.19 -10.63
N ALA A 71 2.50 2.48 -11.72
CA ALA A 71 2.43 1.03 -11.74
C ALA A 71 3.36 0.41 -12.77
N THR A 72 4.04 -0.65 -12.35
CA THR A 72 4.71 -1.64 -13.20
C THR A 72 4.23 -3.04 -12.81
N SER A 73 4.58 -4.06 -13.59
CA SER A 73 4.24 -5.45 -13.26
C SER A 73 4.86 -5.98 -11.96
N GLN A 74 5.80 -5.27 -11.35
CA GLN A 74 6.50 -5.72 -10.13
C GLN A 74 6.37 -4.75 -8.96
N ARG A 75 5.94 -3.50 -9.22
CA ARG A 75 5.88 -2.46 -8.22
C ARG A 75 4.78 -1.46 -8.52
N VAL A 76 4.01 -1.13 -7.50
CA VAL A 76 2.97 -0.09 -7.56
C VAL A 76 3.17 0.88 -6.41
N LEU A 77 3.17 2.18 -6.74
CA LEU A 77 3.24 3.27 -5.77
C LEU A 77 1.86 3.91 -5.66
N PHE A 78 1.33 3.90 -4.45
CA PHE A 78 0.10 4.56 -4.07
C PHE A 78 0.42 5.76 -3.20
N SER A 79 -0.34 6.84 -3.34
CA SER A 79 -0.32 7.96 -2.42
C SER A 79 -1.69 8.65 -2.37
N TRP A 80 -1.98 9.34 -1.29
CA TRP A 80 -3.26 9.99 -1.04
C TRP A 80 -3.10 11.24 -0.19
N ALA A 81 -4.13 12.08 -0.16
CA ALA A 81 -4.20 13.19 0.77
C ALA A 81 -4.36 12.64 2.20
N ALA A 82 -3.76 13.32 3.18
CA ALA A 82 -3.96 12.91 4.58
C ALA A 82 -5.45 12.91 4.94
N GLY A 83 -5.87 11.94 5.74
CA GLY A 83 -7.17 11.94 6.37
C GLY A 83 -7.28 13.06 7.41
N ASN A 84 -8.46 13.22 7.97
CA ASN A 84 -8.72 14.19 9.01
C ASN A 84 -9.49 13.56 10.17
N ASP A 85 -9.18 14.00 11.38
CA ASP A 85 -9.89 13.63 12.59
C ASP A 85 -9.90 14.81 13.56
N VAL A 86 -10.99 14.92 14.34
CA VAL A 86 -11.19 16.03 15.28
C VAL A 86 -10.40 15.81 16.58
N GLU A 87 -10.30 14.55 17.00
CA GLU A 87 -9.72 14.18 18.29
C GLU A 87 -8.27 13.71 18.16
N SER A 88 -7.84 13.21 17.00
CA SER A 88 -6.52 12.58 16.81
C SER A 88 -5.74 13.18 15.66
N THR A 89 -4.47 13.49 15.91
CA THR A 89 -3.51 13.91 14.88
C THR A 89 -2.65 12.76 14.37
N ASN A 90 -2.66 11.63 15.06
CA ASN A 90 -1.91 10.42 14.67
C ASN A 90 -2.82 9.47 13.90
N LEU A 91 -2.84 9.63 12.60
CA LEU A 91 -3.65 8.81 11.72
C LEU A 91 -2.79 7.73 11.05
N SER A 92 -3.34 6.55 10.94
CA SER A 92 -2.78 5.45 10.16
C SER A 92 -3.76 5.04 9.05
N TYR A 93 -3.32 4.21 8.11
CA TYR A 93 -4.10 3.93 6.91
C TYR A 93 -4.12 2.45 6.58
N ASN A 94 -5.29 2.00 6.13
CA ASN A 94 -5.46 0.74 5.43
C ASN A 94 -5.57 1.01 3.93
N VAL A 95 -4.81 0.28 3.15
CA VAL A 95 -4.91 0.22 1.69
C VAL A 95 -5.44 -1.15 1.32
N ARG A 96 -6.42 -1.20 0.44
CA ARG A 96 -6.85 -2.42 -0.23
C ARG A 96 -6.67 -2.30 -1.73
N VAL A 97 -6.38 -3.42 -2.38
CA VAL A 97 -6.23 -3.53 -3.83
C VAL A 97 -6.88 -4.83 -4.28
N GLY A 98 -7.63 -4.75 -5.36
CA GLY A 98 -8.30 -5.91 -5.93
C GLY A 98 -8.40 -5.91 -7.44
N THR A 99 -8.77 -7.05 -8.02
CA THR A 99 -8.99 -7.24 -9.45
C THR A 99 -10.38 -6.81 -9.90
N GLU A 100 -11.31 -6.63 -8.95
CA GLU A 100 -12.66 -6.15 -9.19
C GLU A 100 -13.01 -5.02 -8.22
N ALA A 101 -14.01 -4.21 -8.57
CA ALA A 101 -14.48 -3.15 -7.70
C ALA A 101 -14.97 -3.73 -6.36
N GLY A 102 -14.48 -3.19 -5.25
CA GLY A 102 -14.81 -3.62 -3.89
C GLY A 102 -13.98 -4.80 -3.40
N SER A 103 -13.22 -5.49 -4.25
CA SER A 103 -12.40 -6.63 -3.84
C SER A 103 -11.09 -6.20 -3.16
N GLN A 104 -10.45 -7.16 -2.53
CA GLN A 104 -9.16 -6.98 -1.83
C GLN A 104 -8.29 -8.25 -1.93
N ASP A 105 -8.39 -8.92 -3.07
CA ASP A 105 -7.74 -10.19 -3.37
C ASP A 105 -6.24 -10.03 -3.71
N VAL A 106 -5.79 -8.81 -3.99
CA VAL A 106 -4.37 -8.47 -4.22
C VAL A 106 -3.70 -7.96 -2.95
N LEU A 107 -4.33 -7.03 -2.25
CA LEU A 107 -3.88 -6.51 -0.96
C LEU A 107 -5.10 -6.35 -0.06
N SER A 108 -5.13 -7.10 1.02
CA SER A 108 -6.24 -7.06 1.97
C SER A 108 -6.03 -5.97 3.03
N ALA A 109 -7.11 -5.25 3.32
CA ALA A 109 -7.24 -4.36 4.47
C ALA A 109 -7.88 -5.05 5.69
N GLU A 110 -8.15 -6.34 5.62
CA GLU A 110 -8.60 -7.16 6.75
C GLU A 110 -7.43 -7.46 7.68
N VAL A 111 -7.02 -6.45 8.43
CA VAL A 111 -5.96 -6.55 9.43
C VAL A 111 -6.57 -6.59 10.83
N PRO A 112 -5.91 -7.22 11.80
CA PRO A 112 -6.34 -7.16 13.21
C PRO A 112 -6.53 -5.71 13.66
N LEU A 113 -7.29 -5.51 14.74
CA LEU A 113 -7.47 -4.19 15.32
C LEU A 113 -6.09 -3.61 15.68
N GLY A 114 -5.80 -2.42 15.16
CA GLY A 114 -4.50 -1.78 15.29
C GLY A 114 -4.27 -0.78 14.15
N PRO A 115 -3.08 -0.21 14.05
CA PRO A 115 -2.69 0.64 12.93
C PRO A 115 -2.87 -0.11 11.60
N GLY A 116 -3.25 0.60 10.56
CA GLY A 116 -3.47 0.02 9.24
C GLY A 116 -2.20 -0.54 8.58
N ASN A 117 -2.38 -1.30 7.50
CA ASN A 117 -1.30 -1.95 6.77
C ASN A 117 -0.29 -0.99 6.12
N ALA A 118 -0.66 0.28 5.88
CA ALA A 118 0.24 1.33 5.41
C ALA A 118 0.93 2.11 6.56
N GLY A 119 0.56 1.87 7.81
CA GLY A 119 1.08 2.59 8.98
C GLY A 119 0.69 4.06 8.96
N LEU A 120 1.58 4.94 9.44
CA LEU A 120 1.32 6.38 9.62
C LEU A 120 1.61 7.23 8.37
N LYS A 121 1.99 6.61 7.27
CA LYS A 121 2.35 7.31 6.03
C LYS A 121 1.14 7.44 5.12
N SER A 122 1.08 8.52 4.36
CA SER A 122 0.08 8.74 3.29
C SER A 122 0.57 8.24 1.92
N ASP A 123 1.42 7.23 1.94
CA ASP A 123 1.91 6.50 0.77
C ASP A 123 2.09 5.01 1.09
N TYR A 124 2.01 4.18 0.07
CA TYR A 124 2.25 2.73 0.17
C TYR A 124 2.91 2.20 -1.09
N VAL A 125 3.85 1.30 -0.91
CA VAL A 125 4.52 0.60 -2.01
C VAL A 125 4.13 -0.87 -1.96
N LEU A 126 3.44 -1.32 -2.99
CA LEU A 126 3.16 -2.74 -3.20
C LEU A 126 4.26 -3.33 -4.07
N GLU A 127 5.09 -4.18 -3.49
CA GLU A 127 6.11 -4.96 -4.19
C GLU A 127 5.58 -6.38 -4.41
N SER A 128 4.83 -6.55 -5.49
CA SER A 128 4.24 -7.82 -5.89
C SER A 128 4.14 -7.91 -7.40
N PHE A 129 4.27 -9.13 -7.94
CA PHE A 129 4.00 -9.34 -9.36
C PHE A 129 2.50 -9.21 -9.61
N LEU A 130 2.15 -8.27 -10.49
CA LEU A 130 0.79 -8.06 -10.96
C LEU A 130 0.71 -8.39 -12.46
N PRO A 131 -0.12 -9.33 -12.87
CA PRO A 131 -0.44 -9.54 -14.28
C PRO A 131 -0.97 -8.27 -14.95
N PRO A 132 -0.83 -8.15 -16.29
CA PRO A 132 -1.45 -7.06 -17.03
C PRO A 132 -2.97 -7.11 -16.90
N ASP A 133 -3.53 -6.11 -16.21
CA ASP A 133 -4.98 -5.97 -15.98
C ASP A 133 -5.29 -4.57 -15.43
N THR A 134 -6.57 -4.29 -15.21
CA THR A 134 -7.05 -3.13 -14.48
C THR A 134 -7.34 -3.52 -13.04
N TYR A 135 -6.82 -2.74 -12.11
CA TYR A 135 -6.93 -2.94 -10.67
C TYR A 135 -7.69 -1.80 -10.02
N PHE A 136 -8.35 -2.11 -8.92
CA PHE A 136 -9.10 -1.16 -8.09
C PHE A 136 -8.43 -1.02 -6.74
N TRP A 137 -8.44 0.18 -6.18
CA TRP A 137 -7.86 0.43 -4.87
C TRP A 137 -8.59 1.51 -4.09
N SER A 138 -8.53 1.43 -2.78
CA SER A 138 -9.08 2.44 -1.90
C SER A 138 -8.34 2.48 -0.56
N VAL A 139 -8.54 3.57 0.17
CA VAL A 139 -7.87 3.84 1.43
C VAL A 139 -8.87 4.15 2.52
N GLN A 140 -8.61 3.65 3.73
CA GLN A 140 -9.35 3.91 4.95
C GLN A 140 -8.43 4.56 5.96
N THR A 141 -8.89 5.59 6.66
CA THR A 141 -8.18 6.21 7.77
C THR A 141 -8.50 5.48 9.07
N ILE A 142 -7.50 5.35 9.95
CA ILE A 142 -7.65 4.81 11.30
C ILE A 142 -7.02 5.82 12.26
N ASP A 143 -7.72 6.21 13.30
CA ASP A 143 -7.25 7.16 14.30
C ASP A 143 -6.47 6.50 15.45
N GLY A 144 -6.04 7.31 16.42
CA GLY A 144 -5.31 6.84 17.59
C GLY A 144 -6.16 6.02 18.57
N GLY A 145 -7.49 6.12 18.51
CA GLY A 145 -8.44 5.32 19.27
C GLY A 145 -8.89 4.05 18.54
N LEU A 146 -8.32 3.79 17.35
CA LEU A 146 -8.58 2.65 16.49
C LEU A 146 -9.95 2.66 15.79
N ALA A 147 -10.69 3.77 15.84
CA ALA A 147 -11.87 3.94 15.01
C ALA A 147 -11.46 4.11 13.53
N ARG A 148 -12.30 3.60 12.64
CA ARG A 148 -12.04 3.52 11.20
C ARG A 148 -13.03 4.38 10.44
N SER A 149 -12.55 5.08 9.42
CA SER A 149 -13.42 5.75 8.45
C SER A 149 -14.08 4.74 7.51
N GLU A 150 -15.00 5.21 6.68
CA GLU A 150 -15.31 4.52 5.44
C GLU A 150 -14.09 4.50 4.51
N PHE A 151 -14.08 3.61 3.52
CA PHE A 151 -13.08 3.67 2.45
C PHE A 151 -13.36 4.86 1.52
N THR A 152 -12.31 5.42 0.92
CA THR A 152 -12.44 6.38 -0.18
C THR A 152 -13.26 5.79 -1.32
N SER A 153 -13.80 6.63 -2.20
CA SER A 153 -14.18 6.18 -3.54
C SER A 153 -12.98 5.48 -4.19
N GLU A 154 -13.25 4.42 -4.94
CA GLU A 154 -12.19 3.63 -5.55
C GLU A 154 -11.47 4.38 -6.66
N GLY A 155 -10.14 4.32 -6.64
CA GLY A 155 -9.28 4.61 -7.76
C GLY A 155 -9.03 3.37 -8.61
N GLN A 156 -8.62 3.59 -9.86
CA GLN A 156 -8.24 2.53 -10.78
C GLN A 156 -6.83 2.78 -11.31
N PHE A 157 -6.11 1.71 -11.59
CA PHE A 157 -4.84 1.76 -12.32
C PHE A 157 -4.72 0.53 -13.22
N THR A 158 -3.92 0.65 -14.27
CA THR A 158 -3.69 -0.45 -15.22
C THR A 158 -2.23 -0.84 -15.19
N VAL A 159 -1.98 -2.14 -15.13
CA VAL A 159 -0.67 -2.72 -15.41
C VAL A 159 -0.64 -3.16 -16.86
N GLU A 160 0.24 -2.57 -17.65
CA GLU A 160 0.37 -2.86 -19.07
C GLU A 160 1.44 -3.92 -19.32
N GLN A 161 1.18 -4.83 -20.25
CA GLN A 161 2.17 -5.82 -20.68
C GLN A 161 3.24 -5.17 -21.56
N PHE A 162 2.82 -4.20 -22.37
CA PHE A 162 3.71 -3.48 -23.25
C PHE A 162 3.41 -2.00 -23.19
N VAL A 163 4.45 -1.21 -23.01
CA VAL A 163 4.40 0.25 -23.12
C VAL A 163 5.20 0.68 -24.35
N SER A 164 4.75 1.73 -25.01
CA SER A 164 5.52 2.31 -26.11
C SER A 164 6.85 2.85 -25.55
N SER A 165 7.97 2.36 -26.07
CA SER A 165 9.27 2.89 -25.71
C SER A 165 9.50 4.22 -26.44
N ASP A 166 10.25 5.15 -25.81
CA ASP A 166 10.64 6.40 -26.43
C ASP A 166 11.72 6.23 -27.53
N GLN A 167 12.13 5.00 -27.80
CA GLN A 167 13.11 4.67 -28.82
C GLN A 167 12.56 5.00 -30.22
N ARG A 168 13.22 5.93 -30.89
CA ARG A 168 12.87 6.35 -32.24
C ARG A 168 13.50 5.44 -33.28
N LEU A 169 12.86 4.32 -33.55
CA LEU A 169 13.26 3.45 -34.65
C LEU A 169 12.92 4.10 -36.00
N ARG A 170 13.77 3.89 -37.02
CA ARG A 170 13.48 4.37 -38.37
C ARG A 170 12.33 3.60 -39.00
N SER A 171 11.39 4.32 -39.56
CA SER A 171 10.27 3.72 -40.28
C SER A 171 10.75 3.09 -41.62
N LEU A 172 10.56 1.81 -41.73
CA LEU A 172 10.80 1.05 -42.95
C LEU A 172 9.51 0.33 -43.38
N SER A 173 9.34 0.10 -44.66
CA SER A 173 8.28 -0.71 -45.22
C SER A 173 8.85 -1.99 -45.84
N ARG A 174 8.00 -3.02 -46.03
CA ARG A 174 8.44 -4.34 -46.50
C ARG A 174 9.63 -4.85 -45.66
N SER A 175 9.50 -4.75 -44.33
CA SER A 175 10.56 -4.95 -43.39
C SER A 175 10.58 -6.35 -42.80
N ALA A 176 11.77 -6.81 -42.46
CA ALA A 176 12.00 -7.95 -41.59
C ALA A 176 12.78 -7.47 -40.33
N MET A 177 12.54 -8.14 -39.23
CA MET A 177 13.17 -7.82 -37.94
C MET A 177 13.68 -9.09 -37.30
N ALA A 178 14.80 -8.97 -36.57
CA ALA A 178 15.34 -10.05 -35.75
C ALA A 178 16.02 -9.47 -34.51
N TRP A 179 15.88 -10.16 -33.41
CA TRP A 179 16.65 -9.92 -32.20
C TRP A 179 17.92 -10.77 -32.21
N GLY A 180 19.02 -10.24 -31.74
CA GLY A 180 20.28 -10.99 -31.60
C GLY A 180 21.34 -10.12 -30.95
N ASP A 181 22.28 -10.76 -30.27
CA ASP A 181 23.51 -10.16 -29.85
C ASP A 181 24.42 -10.02 -31.07
N VAL A 182 24.58 -8.81 -31.58
CA VAL A 182 25.27 -8.53 -32.86
C VAL A 182 26.72 -8.15 -32.65
N ASP A 183 27.07 -7.62 -31.50
CA ASP A 183 28.38 -7.11 -31.11
C ASP A 183 29.06 -7.94 -30.01
N ASP A 184 28.42 -9.06 -29.62
CA ASP A 184 28.91 -10.04 -28.66
C ASP A 184 29.21 -9.45 -27.26
N ASP A 185 28.41 -8.43 -26.85
CA ASP A 185 28.50 -7.77 -25.56
C ASP A 185 27.62 -8.43 -24.48
N GLY A 186 26.77 -9.40 -24.85
CA GLY A 186 25.85 -10.14 -23.98
C GLY A 186 24.45 -9.55 -23.94
N ASP A 187 24.21 -8.40 -24.53
CA ASP A 187 22.91 -7.75 -24.62
C ASP A 187 22.27 -7.93 -26.00
N VAL A 188 20.94 -8.07 -26.01
CA VAL A 188 20.20 -8.34 -27.25
C VAL A 188 19.88 -7.05 -27.99
N GLY A 189 20.48 -6.85 -29.15
CA GLY A 189 20.22 -5.78 -30.08
C GLY A 189 19.08 -6.12 -31.06
N LEU A 190 18.70 -5.14 -31.89
CA LEU A 190 17.68 -5.28 -32.92
C LEU A 190 18.26 -5.04 -34.31
N ALA A 191 18.14 -6.03 -35.20
CA ALA A 191 18.35 -5.85 -36.63
C ALA A 191 17.03 -5.54 -37.34
N LEU A 192 16.99 -4.47 -38.09
CA LEU A 192 15.82 -4.01 -38.86
C LEU A 192 16.23 -3.81 -40.32
N MET A 193 15.63 -4.53 -41.27
CA MET A 193 15.88 -4.34 -42.67
C MET A 193 14.58 -4.06 -43.43
N GLY A 194 14.64 -3.26 -44.50
CA GLY A 194 13.47 -2.92 -45.29
C GLY A 194 13.76 -1.78 -46.25
N THR A 195 12.69 -1.16 -46.74
CA THR A 195 12.76 -0.07 -47.71
C THR A 195 12.34 1.25 -47.07
N ASN A 196 13.17 2.31 -47.20
CA ASN A 196 12.81 3.61 -46.75
C ASN A 196 11.79 4.33 -47.65
N ARG A 197 11.40 5.56 -47.29
CA ARG A 197 10.42 6.35 -48.10
C ARG A 197 10.88 6.66 -49.52
N SER A 198 12.20 6.63 -49.81
CA SER A 198 12.77 6.84 -51.13
C SER A 198 12.88 5.56 -51.94
N GLY A 199 12.40 4.44 -51.42
CA GLY A 199 12.47 3.13 -52.10
C GLY A 199 13.85 2.44 -51.99
N GLU A 200 14.78 2.98 -51.19
CA GLU A 200 16.10 2.38 -51.01
C GLU A 200 16.06 1.29 -49.94
N ALA A 201 16.72 0.17 -50.23
CA ALA A 201 16.93 -0.87 -49.22
C ALA A 201 17.89 -0.39 -48.10
N ARG A 202 17.53 -0.69 -46.86
CA ARG A 202 18.32 -0.35 -45.68
C ARG A 202 18.37 -1.56 -44.73
N THR A 203 19.53 -1.72 -44.11
CA THR A 203 19.71 -2.58 -42.95
C THR A 203 20.25 -1.69 -41.82
N LEU A 204 19.61 -1.76 -40.68
CA LEU A 204 19.92 -0.96 -39.51
C LEU A 204 20.11 -1.93 -38.33
N PHE A 205 21.11 -1.65 -37.51
CA PHE A 205 21.35 -2.33 -36.26
C PHE A 205 21.18 -1.31 -35.12
N TYR A 206 20.52 -1.73 -34.08
CA TYR A 206 20.33 -0.97 -32.86
C TYR A 206 20.91 -1.82 -31.72
N ALA A 207 22.04 -1.39 -31.18
CA ALA A 207 22.63 -1.99 -29.99
C ALA A 207 21.79 -1.60 -28.76
N ASN A 208 21.79 -2.47 -27.77
CA ASN A 208 21.32 -2.18 -26.44
C ASN A 208 22.55 -1.90 -25.58
N GLU A 209 22.71 -0.69 -25.03
CA GLU A 209 23.87 -0.26 -24.25
C GLU A 209 23.48 -0.06 -22.78
#